data_9e3e366f4a862198fdf73f85b84d70fe
#
_entry.id   9e3e366f4a862198fdf73f85b84d70fe
#
_cell.length_a   1.000
_cell.length_b   1.000
_cell.length_c   1.000
_cell.angle_alpha   90.00
_cell.angle_beta   90.00
_cell.angle_gamma   90.00
#
_symmetry.space_group_name_H-M   'P 1'
#
loop_
_entity.id
_entity.type
_entity.pdbx_description
1 polymer ?
#
loop_
_entity_poly.entity_id
_entity_poly.type
_entity_poly.pdbx_seq_one_letter_code
_entity_poly.pdbx_strand_id
1 'polypeptide(L)'
;NGKTDPGCRVRVNCHAVPGVWQYEALAFKPGLVMRWFRDGFCQLEKQQAEATGKDPYYLMDKEAAKVPAGCYGMMCTFSDVMNFISWKHASPTFTNFELDPEKFSRYTFYRAILENTAMVTKGHLELVKEATGNMPQEIVFAGGAAKSPLWCQIVADVLGLPVKVPVVKEATALGAAILAGY
;
A
#
# COMPACT_ATOMS: atom_id res chain seq x y z
N ASN A 1 10.18 16.12 21.95
CA ASN A 1 9.32 17.19 21.43
C ASN A 1 8.93 16.88 19.99
N GLY A 2 7.68 16.47 19.79
CA GLY A 2 7.14 16.23 18.45
C GLY A 2 7.17 17.53 17.64
N LYS A 3 7.86 17.53 16.51
CA LYS A 3 7.79 18.63 15.54
C LYS A 3 6.47 18.47 14.78
N THR A 4 5.71 19.54 14.65
CA THR A 4 4.49 19.57 13.83
C THR A 4 4.81 20.02 12.41
N ASP A 5 4.10 19.49 11.43
CA ASP A 5 4.16 19.98 10.05
C ASP A 5 3.17 21.15 9.90
N PRO A 6 3.66 22.39 9.65
CA PRO A 6 2.77 23.56 9.48
C PRO A 6 1.80 23.42 8.31
N GLY A 7 2.14 22.60 7.30
CA GLY A 7 1.29 22.29 6.15
C GLY A 7 0.21 21.26 6.44
N CYS A 8 0.16 20.69 7.67
CA CYS A 8 -0.76 19.63 8.08
C CYS A 8 -0.82 18.42 7.11
N ARG A 9 0.28 18.11 6.44
CA ARG A 9 0.40 16.99 5.52
C ARG A 9 0.70 15.69 6.25
N VAL A 10 1.23 15.79 7.48
CA VAL A 10 1.56 14.66 8.36
C VAL A 10 0.90 14.91 9.72
N ARG A 11 0.18 13.91 10.21
CA ARG A 11 -0.41 13.95 11.53
C ARG A 11 0.61 13.53 12.58
N VAL A 12 0.59 14.19 13.72
CA VAL A 12 1.39 13.81 14.89
C VAL A 12 0.45 13.34 15.98
N ASN A 13 0.60 12.08 16.39
CA ASN A 13 -0.22 11.45 17.41
C ASN A 13 0.63 11.02 18.61
N CYS A 14 0.02 10.95 19.78
CA CYS A 14 0.63 10.27 20.91
C CYS A 14 0.79 8.78 20.60
N HIS A 15 1.97 8.25 20.87
CA HIS A 15 2.19 6.81 20.81
C HIS A 15 1.62 6.13 22.07
N ALA A 16 1.31 4.84 22.02
CA ALA A 16 0.88 4.07 23.18
C ALA A 16 1.98 3.96 24.27
N VAL A 17 3.25 4.06 23.86
CA VAL A 17 4.36 4.14 24.82
C VAL A 17 4.51 5.57 25.31
N PRO A 18 4.49 5.82 26.64
CA PRO A 18 4.60 7.16 27.21
C PRO A 18 5.87 7.90 26.74
N GLY A 19 5.73 9.18 26.43
CA GLY A 19 6.83 10.04 25.99
C GLY A 19 7.27 9.86 24.54
N VAL A 20 6.65 8.94 23.80
CA VAL A 20 6.91 8.70 22.37
C VAL A 20 5.80 9.31 21.51
N TRP A 21 6.16 9.86 20.37
CA TRP A 21 5.24 10.42 19.37
C TRP A 21 5.33 9.62 18.07
N GLN A 22 4.21 9.50 17.37
CA GLN A 22 4.18 8.87 16.06
C GLN A 22 3.75 9.88 15.00
N TYR A 23 4.40 9.79 13.85
CA TYR A 23 4.00 10.49 12.64
C TYR A 23 3.16 9.56 11.78
N GLU A 24 2.00 10.04 11.38
CA GLU A 24 1.05 9.28 10.56
C GLU A 24 0.80 10.01 9.24
N ALA A 25 0.96 9.28 8.15
CA ALA A 25 0.56 9.70 6.82
C ALA A 25 -0.20 8.56 6.15
N LEU A 26 -1.27 8.86 5.47
CA LEU A 26 -2.24 7.89 4.97
C LEU A 26 -2.27 7.86 3.45
N ALA A 27 -1.96 6.71 2.86
CA ALA A 27 -2.45 6.36 1.53
C ALA A 27 -3.93 5.96 1.67
N PHE A 28 -4.82 6.72 1.04
CA PHE A 28 -6.25 6.56 1.29
C PHE A 28 -6.84 5.34 0.56
N LYS A 29 -7.46 4.44 1.31
CA LYS A 29 -8.26 3.29 0.83
C LYS A 29 -7.57 2.24 -0.06
N PRO A 30 -6.26 1.96 -0.02
CA PRO A 30 -5.67 0.99 -0.94
C PRO A 30 -6.32 -0.40 -0.83
N GLY A 31 -6.61 -0.88 0.37
CA GLY A 31 -7.28 -2.16 0.58
C GLY A 31 -8.71 -2.21 0.04
N LEU A 32 -9.44 -1.10 0.04
CA LEU A 32 -10.77 -1.02 -0.54
C LEU A 32 -10.73 -1.02 -2.07
N VAL A 33 -9.77 -0.32 -2.68
CA VAL A 33 -9.57 -0.32 -4.13
C VAL A 33 -9.20 -1.72 -4.61
N MET A 34 -8.32 -2.41 -3.88
CA MET A 34 -7.95 -3.80 -4.15
C MET A 34 -9.16 -4.74 -4.10
N ARG A 35 -9.99 -4.61 -3.07
CA ARG A 35 -11.21 -5.41 -2.92
C ARG A 35 -12.20 -5.13 -4.05
N TRP A 36 -12.45 -3.86 -4.33
CA TRP A 36 -13.32 -3.44 -5.43
C TRP A 36 -12.84 -4.01 -6.77
N PHE A 37 -11.55 -3.93 -7.05
CA PHE A 37 -10.97 -4.44 -8.29
C PHE A 37 -11.12 -5.98 -8.38
N ARG A 38 -10.79 -6.70 -7.32
CA ARG A 38 -11.00 -8.16 -7.25
C ARG A 38 -12.46 -8.52 -7.50
N ASP A 39 -13.39 -7.85 -6.82
CA ASP A 39 -14.81 -8.19 -6.88
C ASP A 39 -15.48 -7.73 -8.19
N GLY A 40 -14.96 -6.68 -8.83
CA GLY A 40 -15.48 -6.16 -10.09
C GLY A 40 -14.88 -6.81 -11.35
N PHE A 41 -13.63 -7.24 -11.31
CA PHE A 41 -12.89 -7.62 -12.53
C PHE A 41 -12.25 -9.02 -12.49
N CYS A 42 -12.15 -9.66 -11.32
CA CYS A 42 -11.43 -10.92 -11.14
C CYS A 42 -12.34 -12.08 -10.73
N GLN A 43 -13.47 -12.24 -11.42
CA GLN A 43 -14.44 -13.32 -11.11
C GLN A 43 -13.87 -14.71 -11.36
N LEU A 44 -13.04 -14.86 -12.40
CA LEU A 44 -12.39 -16.13 -12.71
C LEU A 44 -11.44 -16.56 -11.57
N GLU A 45 -10.64 -15.64 -11.04
CA GLU A 45 -9.74 -15.90 -9.92
C GLU A 45 -10.51 -16.26 -8.65
N LYS A 46 -11.67 -15.64 -8.42
CA LYS A 46 -12.55 -16.00 -7.30
C LYS A 46 -13.09 -17.42 -7.44
N GLN A 47 -13.58 -17.80 -8.61
CA GLN A 47 -14.07 -19.17 -8.87
C GLN A 47 -12.95 -20.21 -8.74
N GLN A 48 -11.76 -19.92 -9.27
CA GLN A 48 -10.60 -20.78 -9.13
C GLN A 48 -10.13 -20.92 -7.66
N ALA A 49 -10.20 -19.82 -6.91
CA ALA A 49 -9.87 -19.81 -5.48
C ALA A 49 -10.84 -20.71 -4.69
N GLU A 50 -12.14 -20.61 -4.94
CA GLU A 50 -13.16 -21.47 -4.33
C GLU A 50 -12.92 -22.95 -4.65
N ALA A 51 -12.62 -23.26 -5.92
CA ALA A 51 -12.38 -24.64 -6.37
C ALA A 51 -11.08 -25.24 -5.82
N THR A 52 -10.07 -24.41 -5.49
CA THR A 52 -8.74 -24.89 -5.11
C THR A 52 -8.38 -24.62 -3.64
N GLY A 53 -9.23 -23.92 -2.89
CA GLY A 53 -8.96 -23.49 -1.51
C GLY A 53 -7.86 -22.44 -1.39
N LYS A 54 -7.49 -21.77 -2.49
CA LYS A 54 -6.47 -20.72 -2.51
C LYS A 54 -7.09 -19.35 -2.32
N ASP A 55 -6.25 -18.39 -1.92
CA ASP A 55 -6.65 -16.99 -1.87
C ASP A 55 -6.73 -16.41 -3.30
N PRO A 56 -7.81 -15.72 -3.71
CA PRO A 56 -7.90 -15.08 -5.02
C PRO A 56 -6.80 -14.05 -5.26
N TYR A 57 -6.34 -13.34 -4.23
CA TYR A 57 -5.20 -12.43 -4.36
C TYR A 57 -3.89 -13.15 -4.70
N TYR A 58 -3.68 -14.35 -4.17
CA TYR A 58 -2.54 -15.16 -4.56
C TYR A 58 -2.54 -15.49 -6.06
N LEU A 59 -3.72 -15.80 -6.63
CA LEU A 59 -3.86 -16.08 -8.06
C LEU A 59 -3.61 -14.83 -8.90
N MET A 60 -4.14 -13.68 -8.47
CA MET A 60 -3.92 -12.38 -9.11
C MET A 60 -2.44 -11.98 -9.08
N ASP A 61 -1.78 -12.13 -7.94
CA ASP A 61 -0.36 -11.81 -7.75
C ASP A 61 0.54 -12.63 -8.69
N LYS A 62 0.24 -13.93 -8.84
CA LYS A 62 1.01 -14.81 -9.73
C LYS A 62 1.01 -14.32 -11.18
N GLU A 63 -0.12 -13.85 -11.66
CA GLU A 63 -0.22 -13.32 -13.02
C GLU A 63 0.33 -11.89 -13.13
N ALA A 64 0.06 -11.03 -12.14
CA ALA A 64 0.58 -9.68 -12.09
C ALA A 64 2.11 -9.62 -11.95
N ALA A 65 2.73 -10.64 -11.37
CA ALA A 65 4.19 -10.74 -11.29
C ALA A 65 4.86 -10.89 -12.66
N LYS A 66 4.13 -11.33 -13.69
CA LYS A 66 4.62 -11.43 -15.08
C LYS A 66 4.62 -10.08 -15.79
N VAL A 67 3.85 -9.13 -15.31
CA VAL A 67 3.80 -7.76 -15.84
C VAL A 67 5.08 -7.04 -15.43
N PRO A 68 5.78 -6.34 -16.32
CA PRO A 68 6.98 -5.60 -15.95
C PRO A 68 6.69 -4.44 -15.00
N ALA A 69 7.70 -4.04 -14.22
CA ALA A 69 7.63 -2.84 -13.41
C ALA A 69 7.32 -1.62 -14.29
N GLY A 70 6.47 -0.73 -13.79
CA GLY A 70 5.96 0.42 -14.54
C GLY A 70 4.84 0.09 -15.53
N CYS A 71 4.32 -1.16 -15.55
CA CYS A 71 3.07 -1.55 -16.24
C CYS A 71 3.03 -1.10 -17.71
N TYR A 72 4.12 -1.23 -18.45
CA TYR A 72 4.28 -0.74 -19.85
C TYR A 72 4.03 0.78 -19.98
N GLY A 73 4.24 1.55 -18.94
CA GLY A 73 3.99 2.99 -18.89
C GLY A 73 2.59 3.38 -18.44
N MET A 74 1.69 2.42 -18.22
CA MET A 74 0.38 2.71 -17.65
C MET A 74 0.52 3.19 -16.21
N MET A 75 -0.25 4.21 -15.86
CA MET A 75 -0.32 4.75 -14.50
C MET A 75 -1.72 4.61 -13.93
N CYS A 76 -1.77 4.36 -12.62
CA CYS A 76 -2.98 4.40 -11.83
C CYS A 76 -2.85 5.48 -10.76
N THR A 77 -3.91 6.26 -10.57
CA THR A 77 -4.01 7.20 -9.45
C THR A 77 -5.35 6.97 -8.75
N PHE A 78 -5.34 6.59 -7.49
CA PHE A 78 -6.55 6.49 -6.67
C PHE A 78 -6.36 7.07 -5.28
N SER A 79 -5.14 7.40 -4.94
CA SER A 79 -4.76 8.07 -3.71
C SER A 79 -3.72 9.12 -4.03
N ASP A 80 -3.73 10.18 -3.27
CA ASP A 80 -2.73 11.23 -3.29
C ASP A 80 -2.13 11.36 -1.90
N VAL A 81 -1.03 12.10 -1.80
CA VAL A 81 -0.48 12.52 -0.51
C VAL A 81 -1.53 13.35 0.21
N MET A 82 -2.03 12.83 1.33
CA MET A 82 -3.13 13.48 2.05
C MET A 82 -2.68 14.77 2.71
N ASN A 83 -3.50 15.79 2.53
CA ASN A 83 -3.47 17.01 3.31
C ASN A 83 -4.69 17.03 4.23
N PHE A 84 -4.48 17.05 5.54
CA PHE A 84 -5.57 17.01 6.53
C PHE A 84 -6.35 18.32 6.66
N ILE A 85 -5.89 19.42 6.04
CA ILE A 85 -6.66 20.68 5.94
C ILE A 85 -7.64 20.60 4.78
N SER A 86 -7.19 20.09 3.63
CA SER A 86 -8.02 19.95 2.43
C SER A 86 -8.19 18.46 2.13
N TRP A 87 -9.21 17.88 2.70
CA TRP A 87 -9.56 16.48 2.53
C TRP A 87 -10.02 16.21 1.09
N LYS A 88 -9.08 15.90 0.20
CA LYS A 88 -9.38 15.57 -1.19
C LYS A 88 -9.20 14.07 -1.41
N HIS A 89 -10.19 13.45 -2.02
CA HIS A 89 -10.11 12.09 -2.51
C HIS A 89 -9.95 12.11 -4.02
N ALA A 90 -8.88 11.51 -4.52
CA ALA A 90 -8.77 11.21 -5.94
C ALA A 90 -9.74 10.07 -6.30
N SER A 91 -10.49 10.23 -7.36
CA SER A 91 -11.17 9.10 -7.99
C SER A 91 -10.15 8.21 -8.68
N PRO A 92 -10.30 6.88 -8.62
CA PRO A 92 -9.41 5.98 -9.35
C PRO A 92 -9.40 6.32 -10.84
N THR A 93 -8.21 6.48 -11.38
CA THR A 93 -8.00 6.78 -12.80
C THR A 93 -6.87 5.93 -13.31
N PHE A 94 -7.04 5.34 -14.50
CA PHE A 94 -5.98 4.66 -15.23
C PHE A 94 -5.70 5.43 -16.50
N THR A 95 -4.44 5.69 -16.79
CA THR A 95 -4.01 6.48 -17.94
C THR A 95 -2.87 5.81 -18.69
N ASN A 96 -2.65 6.23 -19.93
CA ASN A 96 -1.52 5.82 -20.75
C ASN A 96 -1.47 4.31 -21.04
N PHE A 97 -2.62 3.70 -21.35
CA PHE A 97 -2.70 2.34 -21.84
C PHE A 97 -3.16 2.30 -23.30
N GLU A 98 -2.75 1.28 -24.02
CA GLU A 98 -3.10 1.04 -25.41
C GLU A 98 -4.14 -0.10 -25.53
N LEU A 99 -4.71 -0.26 -26.72
CA LEU A 99 -5.69 -1.32 -27.01
C LEU A 99 -4.99 -2.66 -27.36
N ASP A 100 -3.99 -3.02 -26.57
CA ASP A 100 -3.23 -4.25 -26.71
C ASP A 100 -3.58 -5.19 -25.52
N PRO A 101 -4.44 -6.21 -25.71
CA PRO A 101 -4.89 -7.06 -24.61
C PRO A 101 -3.81 -7.98 -24.05
N GLU A 102 -2.70 -8.20 -24.78
CA GLU A 102 -1.58 -9.00 -24.29
C GLU A 102 -0.77 -8.22 -23.23
N LYS A 103 -0.67 -6.90 -23.39
CA LYS A 103 0.03 -6.03 -22.45
C LYS A 103 -0.90 -5.46 -21.38
N PHE A 104 -2.06 -4.95 -21.78
CA PHE A 104 -2.98 -4.22 -20.90
C PHE A 104 -4.17 -5.07 -20.45
N SER A 105 -3.86 -6.19 -19.84
CA SER A 105 -4.85 -7.07 -19.22
C SER A 105 -5.24 -6.60 -17.81
N ARG A 106 -6.29 -7.22 -17.21
CA ARG A 106 -6.67 -6.94 -15.82
C ARG A 106 -5.50 -7.07 -14.83
N TYR A 107 -4.50 -7.88 -15.12
CA TYR A 107 -3.35 -8.04 -14.23
C TYR A 107 -2.39 -6.85 -14.28
N THR A 108 -2.31 -6.18 -15.42
CA THR A 108 -1.58 -4.92 -15.57
C THR A 108 -2.25 -3.80 -14.78
N PHE A 109 -3.58 -3.71 -14.85
CA PHE A 109 -4.36 -2.77 -14.04
C PHE A 109 -4.20 -3.06 -12.54
N TYR A 110 -4.25 -4.32 -12.15
CA TYR A 110 -4.03 -4.72 -10.77
C TYR A 110 -2.63 -4.35 -10.27
N ARG A 111 -1.58 -4.66 -11.05
CA ARG A 111 -0.21 -4.28 -10.72
C ARG A 111 -0.05 -2.76 -10.58
N ALA A 112 -0.65 -1.97 -11.46
CA ALA A 112 -0.62 -0.52 -11.38
C ALA A 112 -1.24 0.02 -10.08
N ILE A 113 -2.27 -0.63 -9.54
CA ILE A 113 -2.83 -0.29 -8.22
C ILE A 113 -1.79 -0.52 -7.12
N LEU A 114 -1.07 -1.66 -7.15
CA LEU A 114 -0.01 -1.96 -6.17
C LEU A 114 1.12 -0.94 -6.24
N GLU A 115 1.57 -0.61 -7.45
CA GLU A 115 2.64 0.36 -7.68
C GLU A 115 2.23 1.77 -7.24
N ASN A 116 1.00 2.22 -7.54
CA ASN A 116 0.52 3.52 -7.06
C ASN A 116 0.55 3.60 -5.53
N THR A 117 0.11 2.56 -4.83
CA THR A 117 0.15 2.53 -3.35
C THR A 117 1.57 2.69 -2.82
N ALA A 118 2.55 2.02 -3.43
CA ALA A 118 3.94 2.12 -3.04
C ALA A 118 4.52 3.53 -3.32
N MET A 119 4.17 4.13 -4.46
CA MET A 119 4.60 5.49 -4.83
C MET A 119 4.03 6.54 -3.86
N VAL A 120 2.76 6.44 -3.50
CA VAL A 120 2.13 7.33 -2.51
C VAL A 120 2.80 7.16 -1.13
N THR A 121 3.12 5.92 -0.75
CA THR A 121 3.86 5.65 0.50
C THR A 121 5.23 6.30 0.48
N LYS A 122 5.94 6.29 -0.64
CA LYS A 122 7.22 6.99 -0.79
C LYS A 122 7.06 8.51 -0.59
N GLY A 123 6.07 9.11 -1.24
CA GLY A 123 5.76 10.53 -1.05
C GLY A 123 5.48 10.89 0.41
N HIS A 124 4.76 10.03 1.13
CA HIS A 124 4.52 10.22 2.57
C HIS A 124 5.81 10.12 3.40
N LEU A 125 6.71 9.18 3.09
CA LEU A 125 8.00 9.10 3.79
C LEU A 125 8.87 10.34 3.55
N GLU A 126 8.82 10.91 2.36
CA GLU A 126 9.51 12.17 2.05
C GLU A 126 8.96 13.33 2.89
N LEU A 127 7.62 13.43 3.04
CA LEU A 127 7.01 14.42 3.93
C LEU A 127 7.39 14.23 5.41
N VAL A 128 7.43 12.99 5.88
CA VAL A 128 7.90 12.68 7.24
C VAL A 128 9.35 13.09 7.40
N LYS A 129 10.19 12.83 6.40
CA LYS A 129 11.60 13.27 6.39
C LYS A 129 11.72 14.79 6.44
N GLU A 130 10.94 15.52 5.64
CA GLU A 130 10.90 16.98 5.68
C GLU A 130 10.52 17.51 7.07
N ALA A 131 9.50 16.93 7.70
CA ALA A 131 9.00 17.36 9.00
C ALA A 131 9.96 17.01 10.16
N THR A 132 10.65 15.87 10.09
CA THR A 132 11.41 15.32 11.22
C THR A 132 12.92 15.43 11.04
N GLY A 133 13.40 15.49 9.79
CA GLY A 133 14.81 15.33 9.41
C GLY A 133 15.27 13.86 9.39
N ASN A 134 14.39 12.91 9.67
CA ASN A 134 14.72 11.48 9.77
C ASN A 134 14.10 10.68 8.63
N MET A 135 14.82 9.66 8.18
CA MET A 135 14.34 8.66 7.22
C MET A 135 14.56 7.27 7.81
N PRO A 136 13.59 6.38 7.77
CA PRO A 136 13.79 5.01 8.24
C PRO A 136 14.81 4.29 7.34
N GLN A 137 15.55 3.35 7.92
CA GLN A 137 16.49 2.51 7.18
C GLN A 137 15.84 1.20 6.72
N GLU A 138 14.67 0.88 7.22
CA GLU A 138 13.88 -0.31 6.90
C GLU A 138 12.39 -0.04 7.14
N ILE A 139 11.55 -0.82 6.50
CA ILE A 139 10.09 -0.76 6.64
C ILE A 139 9.59 -2.07 7.22
N VAL A 140 8.73 -1.97 8.23
CA VAL A 140 7.91 -3.11 8.69
C VAL A 140 6.57 -3.05 7.97
N PHE A 141 6.34 -4.01 7.05
CA PHE A 141 5.10 -4.09 6.29
C PHE A 141 4.21 -5.18 6.89
N ALA A 142 3.07 -4.80 7.46
CA ALA A 142 2.20 -5.69 8.22
C ALA A 142 0.74 -5.63 7.74
N GLY A 143 -0.10 -6.53 8.26
CA GLY A 143 -1.50 -6.63 7.90
C GLY A 143 -1.76 -7.48 6.65
N GLY A 144 -2.97 -7.39 6.10
CA GLY A 144 -3.42 -8.22 4.96
C GLY A 144 -2.57 -8.07 3.71
N ALA A 145 -2.09 -6.86 3.42
CA ALA A 145 -1.23 -6.55 2.27
C ALA A 145 0.12 -7.29 2.32
N ALA A 146 0.66 -7.50 3.50
CA ALA A 146 1.93 -8.21 3.71
C ALA A 146 1.86 -9.73 3.42
N LYS A 147 0.66 -10.25 3.11
CA LYS A 147 0.47 -11.62 2.62
C LYS A 147 0.85 -11.77 1.14
N SER A 148 0.99 -10.66 0.41
CA SER A 148 1.39 -10.61 -1.00
C SER A 148 2.91 -10.43 -1.12
N PRO A 149 3.68 -11.45 -1.54
CA PRO A 149 5.11 -11.30 -1.81
C PRO A 149 5.39 -10.29 -2.92
N LEU A 150 4.52 -10.24 -3.94
CA LEU A 150 4.61 -9.28 -5.04
C LEU A 150 4.52 -7.85 -4.51
N TRP A 151 3.54 -7.56 -3.67
CA TRP A 151 3.38 -6.21 -3.11
C TRP A 151 4.52 -5.84 -2.18
N CYS A 152 5.00 -6.78 -1.36
CA CYS A 152 6.20 -6.56 -0.53
C CYS A 152 7.41 -6.17 -1.38
N GLN A 153 7.63 -6.86 -2.52
CA GLN A 153 8.72 -6.55 -3.43
C GLN A 153 8.54 -5.18 -4.10
N ILE A 154 7.35 -4.87 -4.60
CA ILE A 154 7.04 -3.56 -5.19
C ILE A 154 7.30 -2.43 -4.18
N VAL A 155 6.90 -2.61 -2.92
CA VAL A 155 7.16 -1.62 -1.86
C VAL A 155 8.66 -1.46 -1.63
N ALA A 156 9.43 -2.55 -1.55
CA ALA A 156 10.88 -2.50 -1.38
C ALA A 156 11.56 -1.77 -2.54
N ASP A 157 11.18 -2.09 -3.77
CA ASP A 157 11.78 -1.51 -4.99
C ASP A 157 11.47 -0.01 -5.10
N VAL A 158 10.23 0.40 -4.87
CA VAL A 158 9.81 1.81 -4.96
C VAL A 158 10.42 2.65 -3.86
N LEU A 159 10.46 2.13 -2.63
CA LEU A 159 11.03 2.87 -1.48
C LEU A 159 12.56 2.88 -1.50
N GLY A 160 13.18 1.87 -2.09
CA GLY A 160 14.63 1.64 -2.02
C GLY A 160 15.07 1.24 -0.60
N LEU A 161 14.20 0.59 0.16
CA LEU A 161 14.43 0.21 1.56
C LEU A 161 14.11 -1.27 1.77
N PRO A 162 14.84 -1.96 2.66
CA PRO A 162 14.48 -3.31 3.08
C PRO A 162 13.08 -3.35 3.70
N VAL A 163 12.28 -4.33 3.28
CA VAL A 163 10.95 -4.58 3.82
C VAL A 163 10.97 -5.84 4.70
N LYS A 164 10.65 -5.66 5.97
CA LYS A 164 10.47 -6.75 6.93
C LYS A 164 8.99 -7.07 7.08
N VAL A 165 8.66 -8.35 6.95
CA VAL A 165 7.30 -8.85 7.13
C VAL A 165 7.22 -9.61 8.44
N PRO A 166 6.39 -9.19 9.42
CA PRO A 166 6.24 -9.90 10.68
C PRO A 166 5.71 -11.32 10.47
N VAL A 167 6.12 -12.25 11.32
CA VAL A 167 5.58 -13.61 11.35
C VAL A 167 4.08 -13.57 11.65
N VAL A 168 3.68 -12.79 12.66
CA VAL A 168 2.27 -12.55 13.01
C VAL A 168 1.74 -11.44 12.09
N LYS A 169 0.86 -11.82 11.18
CA LYS A 169 0.29 -10.88 10.19
C LYS A 169 -0.71 -9.91 10.80
N GLU A 170 -1.41 -10.33 11.85
CA GLU A 170 -2.38 -9.50 12.59
C GLU A 170 -1.65 -8.61 13.62
N ALA A 171 -0.76 -7.77 13.13
CA ALA A 171 0.14 -6.94 13.95
C ALA A 171 -0.62 -5.99 14.89
N THR A 172 -1.77 -5.48 14.48
CA THR A 172 -2.62 -4.59 15.31
C THR A 172 -3.16 -5.33 16.53
N ALA A 173 -3.68 -6.54 16.34
CA ALA A 173 -4.18 -7.37 17.44
C ALA A 173 -3.06 -7.78 18.39
N LEU A 174 -1.89 -8.15 17.86
CA LEU A 174 -0.71 -8.44 18.66
C LEU A 174 -0.26 -7.24 19.49
N GLY A 175 -0.18 -6.06 18.86
CA GLY A 175 0.20 -4.83 19.56
C GLY A 175 -0.78 -4.47 20.68
N ALA A 176 -2.09 -4.60 20.44
CA ALA A 176 -3.10 -4.38 21.46
C ALA A 176 -2.97 -5.39 22.63
N ALA A 177 -2.71 -6.65 22.33
CA ALA A 177 -2.53 -7.68 23.37
C ALA A 177 -1.27 -7.43 24.23
N ILE A 178 -0.16 -7.02 23.60
CA ILE A 178 1.06 -6.65 24.32
C ILE A 178 0.82 -5.47 25.26
N LEU A 179 0.16 -4.42 24.77
CA LEU A 179 -0.14 -3.23 25.57
C LEU A 179 -1.16 -3.50 26.70
N ALA A 180 -2.09 -4.45 26.52
CA ALA A 180 -3.02 -4.84 27.54
C ALA A 180 -2.39 -5.70 28.65
N GLY A 181 -1.26 -6.34 28.39
CA GLY A 181 -0.52 -7.16 29.34
C GLY A 181 0.60 -6.40 30.09
N TYR A 182 0.80 -5.14 29.75
CA TYR A 182 1.77 -4.25 30.38
C TYR A 182 1.12 -3.41 31.47
#